data_5bc3822b52fb93bad2b1b5fc7e847d71
#
_entry.id   5bc3822b52fb93bad2b1b5fc7e847d71
#
_cell.length_a   1.000
_cell.length_b   1.000
_cell.length_c   1.000
_cell.angle_alpha   90.00
_cell.angle_beta   90.00
_cell.angle_gamma   90.00
#
_symmetry.space_group_name_H-M   'P 1'
#
loop_
_entity.id
_entity.type
_entity.pdbx_description
1 polymer ?
#
loop_
_entity_poly.entity_id
_entity_poly.type
_entity_poly.pdbx_seq_one_letter_code
_entity_poly.pdbx_strand_id
1 'polypeptide(L)'
;MAMNIVKANTEDLKDRLVAINRVTKVTKGGRTFTFAAIVVVGDGKGVIGYGLGKAGEVTAAISKGVEAAKKNLVKVPVIKGTIPHEIEYRFGVAHVFMKPAAAGTGLVAGGAMRAVLESVGIQDILCKSKGSSNPHNLVKATIYALSNIRDAYTLAGVRGVSMNKVFNG
;
A
#
# COMPACT_ATOMS: atom_id res chain seq x y z
N MET A 1 -6.85 0.41 -14.63
CA MET A 1 -6.86 1.82 -14.20
C MET A 1 -5.43 2.24 -13.92
N ALA A 2 -4.99 3.37 -14.45
CA ALA A 2 -3.65 3.90 -14.22
C ALA A 2 -3.55 4.45 -12.79
N MET A 3 -2.48 4.10 -12.07
CA MET A 3 -2.17 4.72 -10.78
C MET A 3 -1.74 6.18 -11.02
N ASN A 4 -2.23 7.09 -10.19
CA ASN A 4 -1.73 8.46 -10.16
C ASN A 4 -0.35 8.46 -9.50
N ILE A 5 0.68 8.28 -10.31
CA ILE A 5 2.08 8.31 -9.84
C ILE A 5 2.45 9.77 -9.55
N VAL A 6 2.83 10.04 -8.33
CA VAL A 6 3.22 11.37 -7.86
C VAL A 6 4.73 11.40 -7.62
N LYS A 7 5.40 12.47 -8.09
CA LYS A 7 6.77 12.76 -7.68
C LYS A 7 6.71 13.45 -6.31
N ALA A 8 6.98 12.71 -5.24
CA ALA A 8 7.11 13.28 -3.89
C ALA A 8 8.57 13.62 -3.59
N ASN A 9 8.79 14.59 -2.69
CA ASN A 9 10.13 14.88 -2.18
C ASN A 9 10.69 13.62 -1.48
N THR A 10 11.87 13.22 -1.89
CA THR A 10 12.50 11.94 -1.49
C THR A 10 13.05 11.96 -0.07
N GLU A 11 13.14 13.13 0.58
CA GLU A 11 13.84 13.33 1.85
C GLU A 11 13.06 12.85 3.09
N ASP A 12 11.73 12.88 3.07
CA ASP A 12 10.87 12.50 4.21
C ASP A 12 10.36 11.04 4.16
N LEU A 13 10.79 10.26 3.16
CA LEU A 13 10.26 8.91 2.94
C LEU A 13 10.90 7.90 3.90
N LYS A 14 10.07 7.23 4.69
CA LYS A 14 10.46 6.10 5.55
C LYS A 14 10.23 4.80 4.81
N ASP A 15 11.21 3.92 4.83
CA ASP A 15 11.11 2.58 4.27
C ASP A 15 10.74 1.56 5.36
N ARG A 16 9.91 0.59 4.98
CA ARG A 16 9.51 -0.51 5.83
C ARG A 16 9.58 -1.82 5.06
N LEU A 17 10.36 -2.75 5.57
CA LEU A 17 10.42 -4.10 5.07
C LEU A 17 9.17 -4.88 5.52
N VAL A 18 8.43 -5.46 4.56
CA VAL A 18 7.24 -6.27 4.84
C VAL A 18 7.57 -7.75 4.94
N ALA A 19 8.33 -8.27 3.97
CA ALA A 19 8.74 -9.66 3.97
C ALA A 19 10.03 -9.87 3.15
N ILE A 20 10.83 -10.85 3.57
CA ILE A 20 11.98 -11.36 2.82
C ILE A 20 11.80 -12.86 2.65
N ASN A 21 11.99 -13.33 1.42
CA ASN A 21 11.98 -14.74 1.09
C ASN A 21 13.28 -15.14 0.40
N ARG A 22 13.89 -16.24 0.86
CA ARG A 22 14.97 -16.90 0.14
C ARG A 22 14.39 -17.72 -0.98
N VAL A 23 14.75 -17.42 -2.22
CA VAL A 23 14.29 -18.11 -3.42
C VAL A 23 15.44 -18.81 -4.11
N THR A 24 15.14 -19.91 -4.76
CA THR A 24 16.17 -20.77 -5.39
C THR A 24 15.84 -20.95 -6.86
N LYS A 25 16.86 -20.76 -7.70
CA LYS A 25 16.83 -21.17 -9.10
C LYS A 25 17.66 -22.43 -9.27
N VAL A 26 17.08 -23.49 -9.79
CA VAL A 26 17.77 -24.74 -10.09
C VAL A 26 18.29 -24.69 -11.52
N THR A 27 19.57 -24.94 -11.71
CA THR A 27 20.26 -25.00 -13.01
C THR A 27 20.98 -26.35 -13.14
N LYS A 28 21.51 -26.67 -14.31
CA LYS A 28 22.31 -27.90 -14.55
C LYS A 28 23.52 -28.02 -13.63
N GLY A 29 24.06 -26.89 -13.12
CA GLY A 29 25.20 -26.84 -12.21
C GLY A 29 24.86 -26.82 -10.73
N GLY A 30 23.56 -26.87 -10.35
CA GLY A 30 23.13 -26.86 -8.96
C GLY A 30 22.06 -25.81 -8.64
N ARG A 31 21.96 -25.45 -7.35
CA ARG A 31 20.96 -24.49 -6.82
C ARG A 31 21.62 -23.16 -6.57
N THR A 32 21.15 -22.11 -7.23
CA THR A 32 21.56 -20.72 -6.98
C THR A 32 20.51 -20.05 -6.08
N PHE A 33 20.93 -19.55 -4.92
CA PHE A 33 20.08 -18.88 -3.95
C PHE A 33 20.09 -17.38 -4.19
N THR A 34 18.92 -16.76 -4.07
CA THR A 34 18.74 -15.31 -4.07
C THR A 34 17.69 -14.91 -3.04
N PHE A 35 17.69 -13.65 -2.64
CA PHE A 35 16.71 -13.09 -1.72
C PHE A 35 15.74 -12.19 -2.47
N ALA A 36 14.45 -12.33 -2.17
CA ALA A 36 13.41 -11.46 -2.66
C ALA A 36 12.81 -10.69 -1.47
N ALA A 37 12.92 -9.37 -1.51
CA ALA A 37 12.37 -8.48 -0.49
C ALA A 37 11.20 -7.69 -1.06
N ILE A 38 10.11 -7.56 -0.31
CA ILE A 38 9.04 -6.61 -0.57
C ILE A 38 9.12 -5.48 0.45
N VAL A 39 9.24 -4.26 -0.06
CA VAL A 39 9.43 -3.05 0.73
C VAL A 39 8.31 -2.06 0.40
N VAL A 40 7.85 -1.37 1.41
CA VAL A 40 6.90 -0.26 1.31
C VAL A 40 7.62 1.01 1.74
N VAL A 41 7.38 2.10 1.03
CA VAL A 41 7.96 3.42 1.32
C VAL A 41 6.83 4.42 1.42
N GLY A 42 6.82 5.24 2.47
CA GLY A 42 5.78 6.26 2.66
C GLY A 42 6.26 7.45 3.50
N ASP A 43 5.56 8.56 3.39
CA ASP A 43 5.85 9.82 4.09
C ASP A 43 5.04 10.00 5.39
N GLY A 44 4.10 9.09 5.67
CA GLY A 44 3.16 9.25 6.78
C GLY A 44 2.13 10.37 6.59
N LYS A 45 2.03 10.96 5.39
CA LYS A 45 1.14 12.09 5.06
C LYS A 45 0.26 11.80 3.83
N GLY A 46 0.07 10.52 3.52
CA GLY A 46 -0.80 10.08 2.42
C GLY A 46 -0.06 9.70 1.14
N VAL A 47 1.28 9.69 1.10
CA VAL A 47 2.02 9.18 -0.05
C VAL A 47 2.61 7.83 0.28
N ILE A 48 2.46 6.87 -0.61
CA ILE A 48 2.95 5.51 -0.43
C ILE A 48 3.40 4.89 -1.75
N GLY A 49 4.43 4.05 -1.67
CA GLY A 49 4.87 3.21 -2.79
C GLY A 49 5.29 1.83 -2.32
N TYR A 50 5.33 0.89 -3.23
CA TYR A 50 5.88 -0.43 -2.96
C TYR A 50 6.89 -0.83 -4.02
N GLY A 51 7.86 -1.63 -3.61
CA GLY A 51 8.87 -2.15 -4.51
C GLY A 51 9.27 -3.59 -4.18
N LEU A 52 9.66 -4.31 -5.19
CA LEU A 52 10.18 -5.66 -5.12
C LEU A 52 11.65 -5.63 -5.53
N GLY A 53 12.53 -6.07 -4.63
CA GLY A 53 13.95 -6.21 -4.91
C GLY A 53 14.38 -7.67 -4.87
N LYS A 54 15.27 -8.07 -5.78
CA LYS A 54 15.92 -9.39 -5.79
C LYS A 54 17.42 -9.22 -5.92
N ALA A 55 18.19 -9.90 -5.07
CA ALA A 55 19.64 -9.90 -5.12
C ALA A 55 20.23 -11.17 -4.46
N GLY A 56 21.55 -11.38 -4.59
CA GLY A 56 22.26 -12.44 -3.90
C GLY A 56 22.38 -12.20 -2.39
N GLU A 57 22.33 -10.92 -1.98
CA GLU A 57 22.41 -10.47 -0.58
C GLU A 57 21.12 -9.78 -0.15
N VAL A 58 20.80 -9.88 1.16
CA VAL A 58 19.58 -9.30 1.75
C VAL A 58 19.57 -7.78 1.64
N THR A 59 20.69 -7.14 2.01
CA THR A 59 20.85 -5.68 1.97
C THR A 59 20.66 -5.11 0.57
N ALA A 60 21.29 -5.74 -0.42
CA ALA A 60 21.15 -5.36 -1.82
C ALA A 60 19.71 -5.58 -2.36
N ALA A 61 19.01 -6.63 -1.89
CA ALA A 61 17.60 -6.86 -2.24
C ALA A 61 16.69 -5.77 -1.66
N ILE A 62 16.92 -5.34 -0.41
CA ILE A 62 16.17 -4.25 0.23
C ILE A 62 16.40 -2.94 -0.51
N SER A 63 17.66 -2.54 -0.76
CA SER A 63 17.99 -1.30 -1.46
C SER A 63 17.32 -1.21 -2.84
N LYS A 64 17.37 -2.29 -3.63
CA LYS A 64 16.64 -2.39 -4.91
C LYS A 64 15.12 -2.27 -4.74
N GLY A 65 14.57 -2.85 -3.66
CA GLY A 65 13.15 -2.72 -3.32
C GLY A 65 12.76 -1.27 -3.01
N VAL A 66 13.57 -0.56 -2.24
CA VAL A 66 13.36 0.87 -1.90
C VAL A 66 13.41 1.73 -3.16
N GLU A 67 14.40 1.55 -4.03
CA GLU A 67 14.49 2.28 -5.30
C GLU A 67 13.27 2.04 -6.20
N ALA A 68 12.81 0.79 -6.29
CA ALA A 68 11.62 0.44 -7.05
C ALA A 68 10.35 1.06 -6.43
N ALA A 69 10.25 1.12 -5.10
CA ALA A 69 9.13 1.75 -4.39
C ALA A 69 9.07 3.26 -4.63
N LYS A 70 10.21 3.94 -4.60
CA LYS A 70 10.32 5.39 -4.87
C LYS A 70 9.87 5.78 -6.29
N LYS A 71 9.95 4.87 -7.25
CA LYS A 71 9.47 5.10 -8.63
C LYS A 71 7.96 4.98 -8.78
N ASN A 72 7.29 4.32 -7.83
CA ASN A 72 5.86 3.97 -7.90
C ASN A 72 5.09 4.57 -6.72
N LEU A 73 5.27 5.86 -6.45
CA LEU A 73 4.57 6.55 -5.37
C LEU A 73 3.15 6.93 -5.80
N VAL A 74 2.20 6.68 -4.92
CA VAL A 74 0.76 6.96 -5.11
C VAL A 74 0.28 7.82 -3.96
N LYS A 75 -0.57 8.82 -4.24
CA LYS A 75 -1.22 9.65 -3.23
C LYS A 75 -2.56 9.05 -2.84
N VAL A 76 -2.80 8.97 -1.53
CA VAL A 76 -3.99 8.41 -0.90
C VAL A 76 -4.69 9.50 -0.11
N PRO A 77 -6.00 9.70 -0.24
CA PRO A 77 -6.74 10.64 0.59
C PRO A 77 -6.90 10.09 2.03
N VAL A 78 -6.29 10.79 2.99
CA VAL A 78 -6.42 10.52 4.42
C VAL A 78 -7.20 11.66 5.05
N ILE A 79 -8.30 11.35 5.75
CA ILE A 79 -9.18 12.34 6.39
C ILE A 79 -9.23 12.03 7.88
N LYS A 80 -8.79 12.98 8.72
CA LYS A 80 -8.81 12.84 10.20
C LYS A 80 -8.19 11.51 10.69
N GLY A 81 -7.09 11.07 10.06
CA GLY A 81 -6.39 9.84 10.44
C GLY A 81 -7.01 8.53 9.96
N THR A 82 -8.07 8.58 9.14
CA THR A 82 -8.75 7.40 8.57
C THR A 82 -9.05 7.57 7.09
N ILE A 83 -9.68 6.56 6.47
CA ILE A 83 -10.13 6.59 5.08
C ILE A 83 -11.53 7.21 4.95
N PRO A 84 -11.87 7.87 3.82
CA PRO A 84 -13.16 8.52 3.60
C PRO A 84 -14.38 7.59 3.63
N HIS A 85 -14.24 6.40 3.07
CA HIS A 85 -15.32 5.39 2.95
C HIS A 85 -14.77 3.98 2.98
N GLU A 86 -15.64 3.02 3.19
CA GLU A 86 -15.29 1.61 3.09
C GLU A 86 -14.94 1.23 1.63
N ILE A 87 -13.99 0.32 1.50
CA ILE A 87 -13.56 -0.19 0.22
C ILE A 87 -13.22 -1.67 0.30
N GLU A 88 -13.61 -2.37 -0.74
CA GLU A 88 -13.26 -3.76 -0.97
C GLU A 88 -12.55 -3.87 -2.31
N TYR A 89 -11.40 -4.53 -2.34
CA TYR A 89 -10.59 -4.64 -3.55
C TYR A 89 -9.96 -6.02 -3.67
N ARG A 90 -9.89 -6.51 -4.91
CA ARG A 90 -9.31 -7.80 -5.23
C ARG A 90 -8.12 -7.65 -6.16
N PHE A 91 -6.99 -8.22 -5.76
CA PHE A 91 -5.81 -8.34 -6.61
C PHE A 91 -5.38 -9.80 -6.71
N GLY A 92 -5.61 -10.41 -7.88
CA GLY A 92 -5.43 -11.85 -8.04
C GLY A 92 -6.30 -12.64 -7.06
N VAL A 93 -5.67 -13.44 -6.20
CA VAL A 93 -6.35 -14.25 -5.18
C VAL A 93 -6.47 -13.50 -3.83
N ALA A 94 -5.73 -12.41 -3.63
CA ALA A 94 -5.84 -11.60 -2.43
C ALA A 94 -7.04 -10.67 -2.52
N HIS A 95 -7.85 -10.66 -1.47
CA HIS A 95 -9.02 -9.83 -1.32
C HIS A 95 -8.91 -9.05 -0.02
N VAL A 96 -8.97 -7.74 -0.07
CA VAL A 96 -8.85 -6.86 1.08
C VAL A 96 -10.14 -6.09 1.28
N PHE A 97 -10.56 -6.00 2.53
CA PHE A 97 -11.68 -5.19 2.98
C PHE A 97 -11.14 -4.16 3.99
N MET A 98 -11.49 -2.90 3.81
CA MET A 98 -11.09 -1.80 4.68
C MET A 98 -12.29 -0.92 4.98
N LYS A 99 -12.46 -0.57 6.26
CA LYS A 99 -13.55 0.27 6.75
C LYS A 99 -13.00 1.37 7.65
N PRO A 100 -13.46 2.62 7.52
CA PRO A 100 -13.06 3.70 8.42
C PRO A 100 -13.48 3.37 9.87
N ALA A 101 -12.69 3.83 10.82
CA ALA A 101 -12.94 3.64 12.24
C ALA A 101 -12.95 4.98 12.98
N ALA A 102 -13.58 4.99 14.16
CA ALA A 102 -13.58 6.15 15.04
C ALA A 102 -12.18 6.41 15.61
N ALA A 103 -11.89 7.66 15.93
CA ALA A 103 -10.63 8.05 16.56
C ALA A 103 -10.38 7.25 17.84
N GLY A 104 -9.17 6.74 18.02
CA GLY A 104 -8.78 5.90 19.14
C GLY A 104 -8.99 4.40 18.95
N THR A 105 -9.58 3.94 17.83
CA THR A 105 -9.71 2.51 17.53
C THR A 105 -8.35 1.87 17.23
N GLY A 106 -7.44 2.64 16.61
CA GLY A 106 -6.13 2.16 16.18
C GLY A 106 -6.18 1.35 14.89
N LEU A 107 -5.03 0.82 14.52
CA LEU A 107 -4.86 0.01 13.31
C LEU A 107 -5.20 -1.47 13.57
N VAL A 108 -6.38 -1.89 13.15
CA VAL A 108 -6.80 -3.29 13.21
C VAL A 108 -6.60 -3.93 11.83
N ALA A 109 -5.39 -4.44 11.60
CA ALA A 109 -4.99 -5.00 10.30
C ALA A 109 -3.97 -6.14 10.45
N GLY A 110 -3.94 -7.05 9.48
CA GLY A 110 -2.88 -8.06 9.36
C GLY A 110 -1.51 -7.43 9.05
N GLY A 111 -0.41 -8.10 9.41
CA GLY A 111 0.95 -7.54 9.36
C GLY A 111 1.34 -6.85 8.06
N ALA A 112 1.08 -7.49 6.91
CA ALA A 112 1.39 -6.90 5.61
C ALA A 112 0.55 -5.66 5.29
N MET A 113 -0.74 -5.67 5.64
CA MET A 113 -1.62 -4.50 5.48
C MET A 113 -1.25 -3.40 6.46
N ARG A 114 -0.96 -3.76 7.72
CA ARG A 114 -0.53 -2.80 8.76
C ARG A 114 0.70 -2.01 8.33
N ALA A 115 1.72 -2.68 7.78
CA ALA A 115 2.92 -2.02 7.29
C ALA A 115 2.60 -0.94 6.23
N VAL A 116 1.66 -1.22 5.31
CA VAL A 116 1.19 -0.25 4.31
C VAL A 116 0.48 0.93 4.98
N LEU A 117 -0.50 0.66 5.85
CA LEU A 117 -1.34 1.68 6.48
C LEU A 117 -0.56 2.63 7.40
N GLU A 118 0.39 2.10 8.17
CA GLU A 118 1.29 2.89 9.00
C GLU A 118 2.21 3.78 8.14
N SER A 119 2.70 3.27 7.00
CA SER A 119 3.55 4.06 6.09
C SER A 119 2.76 5.17 5.37
N VAL A 120 1.45 5.03 5.19
CA VAL A 120 0.55 6.09 4.69
C VAL A 120 0.28 7.15 5.75
N GLY A 121 0.34 6.79 7.04
CA GLY A 121 -0.01 7.66 8.17
C GLY A 121 -1.47 7.54 8.62
N ILE A 122 -2.15 6.45 8.27
CA ILE A 122 -3.49 6.13 8.79
C ILE A 122 -3.34 5.64 10.23
N GLN A 123 -4.18 6.16 11.13
CA GLN A 123 -4.16 5.85 12.56
C GLN A 123 -5.31 4.94 12.97
N ASP A 124 -6.51 5.14 12.41
CA ASP A 124 -7.72 4.45 12.81
C ASP A 124 -8.39 3.78 11.59
N ILE A 125 -8.36 2.45 11.55
CA ILE A 125 -8.96 1.67 10.45
C ILE A 125 -9.21 0.23 10.85
N LEU A 126 -10.28 -0.34 10.32
CA LEU A 126 -10.59 -1.77 10.42
C LEU A 126 -10.33 -2.44 9.08
N CYS A 127 -9.42 -3.42 9.06
CA CYS A 127 -9.04 -4.12 7.84
C CYS A 127 -9.07 -5.63 8.00
N LYS A 128 -9.52 -6.31 6.97
CA LYS A 128 -9.49 -7.77 6.91
C LYS A 128 -9.01 -8.24 5.54
N SER A 129 -8.07 -9.18 5.54
CA SER A 129 -7.70 -9.93 4.34
C SER A 129 -8.56 -11.18 4.24
N LYS A 130 -9.10 -11.42 3.05
CA LYS A 130 -9.83 -12.62 2.66
C LYS A 130 -9.07 -13.29 1.51
N GLY A 131 -9.09 -14.61 1.42
CA GLY A 131 -8.36 -15.35 0.38
C GLY A 131 -6.88 -15.53 0.71
N SER A 132 -5.99 -15.13 -0.19
CA SER A 132 -4.55 -15.37 -0.05
C SER A 132 -3.91 -14.53 1.05
N SER A 133 -3.08 -15.16 1.88
CA SER A 133 -2.25 -14.51 2.90
C SER A 133 -0.85 -14.11 2.40
N ASN A 134 -0.56 -14.27 1.09
CA ASN A 134 0.74 -13.93 0.54
C ASN A 134 1.02 -12.42 0.67
N PRO A 135 2.09 -12.01 1.39
CA PRO A 135 2.42 -10.60 1.60
C PRO A 135 2.55 -9.78 0.31
N HIS A 136 3.09 -10.37 -0.75
CA HIS A 136 3.22 -9.69 -2.05
C HIS A 136 1.87 -9.30 -2.65
N ASN A 137 0.89 -10.19 -2.56
CA ASN A 137 -0.44 -9.92 -3.09
C ASN A 137 -1.22 -8.98 -2.18
N LEU A 138 -1.09 -9.13 -0.85
CA LEU A 138 -1.76 -8.27 0.12
C LEU A 138 -1.28 -6.82 0.04
N VAL A 139 0.04 -6.58 -0.04
CA VAL A 139 0.58 -5.22 -0.20
C VAL A 139 0.04 -4.56 -1.46
N LYS A 140 0.07 -5.27 -2.59
CA LYS A 140 -0.48 -4.77 -3.85
C LYS A 140 -1.97 -4.48 -3.73
N ALA A 141 -2.76 -5.45 -3.24
CA ALA A 141 -4.21 -5.29 -3.08
C ALA A 141 -4.54 -4.08 -2.20
N THR A 142 -3.82 -3.88 -1.08
CA THR A 142 -4.03 -2.77 -0.16
C THR A 142 -3.71 -1.42 -0.82
N ILE A 143 -2.57 -1.30 -1.52
CA ILE A 143 -2.19 -0.06 -2.20
C ILE A 143 -3.15 0.25 -3.36
N TYR A 144 -3.55 -0.74 -4.14
CA TYR A 144 -4.56 -0.54 -5.18
C TYR A 144 -5.93 -0.14 -4.62
N ALA A 145 -6.34 -0.75 -3.49
CA ALA A 145 -7.55 -0.35 -2.80
C ALA A 145 -7.48 1.13 -2.37
N LEU A 146 -6.39 1.53 -1.70
CA LEU A 146 -6.18 2.91 -1.26
C LEU A 146 -6.14 3.91 -2.43
N SER A 147 -5.55 3.54 -3.56
CA SER A 147 -5.49 4.40 -4.76
C SER A 147 -6.85 4.58 -5.45
N ASN A 148 -7.80 3.68 -5.21
CA ASN A 148 -9.16 3.77 -5.76
C ASN A 148 -10.15 4.48 -4.82
N ILE A 149 -9.73 4.84 -3.62
CA ILE A 149 -10.55 5.65 -2.71
C ILE A 149 -10.73 7.04 -3.31
N ARG A 150 -11.97 7.52 -3.30
CA ARG A 150 -12.32 8.86 -3.76
C ARG A 150 -12.79 9.69 -2.58
N ASP A 151 -12.22 10.86 -2.42
CA ASP A 151 -12.72 11.84 -1.46
C ASP A 151 -13.95 12.58 -2.02
N ALA A 152 -14.71 13.19 -1.13
CA ALA A 152 -15.93 13.91 -1.53
C ALA A 152 -15.62 15.11 -2.44
N TYR A 153 -14.44 15.72 -2.29
CA TYR A 153 -14.02 16.83 -3.13
C TYR A 153 -13.81 16.39 -4.59
N THR A 154 -13.09 15.29 -4.79
CA THR A 154 -12.88 14.70 -6.12
C THR A 154 -14.21 14.28 -6.75
N LEU A 155 -15.14 13.71 -5.96
CA LEU A 155 -16.47 13.33 -6.45
C LEU A 155 -17.31 14.54 -6.85
N ALA A 156 -17.28 15.62 -6.07
CA ALA A 156 -17.97 16.88 -6.39
C ALA A 156 -17.47 17.44 -7.72
N GLY A 157 -16.13 17.48 -7.93
CA GLY A 157 -15.53 17.94 -9.17
C GLY A 157 -15.92 17.09 -10.40
N VAL A 158 -15.88 15.76 -10.27
CA VAL A 158 -16.26 14.84 -11.37
C VAL A 158 -17.75 14.92 -11.72
N ARG A 159 -18.62 15.12 -10.71
CA ARG A 159 -20.08 15.23 -10.90
C ARG A 159 -20.55 16.64 -11.24
N GLY A 160 -19.70 17.66 -11.10
CA GLY A 160 -20.07 19.08 -11.31
C GLY A 160 -21.10 19.58 -10.30
N VAL A 161 -21.12 19.06 -9.07
CA VAL A 161 -22.06 19.41 -8.00
C VAL A 161 -21.34 20.00 -6.79
N SER A 162 -22.10 20.75 -5.95
CA SER A 162 -21.54 21.28 -4.70
C SER A 162 -21.23 20.17 -3.69
N MET A 163 -20.28 20.43 -2.78
CA MET A 163 -19.94 19.51 -1.69
C MET A 163 -21.16 19.14 -0.83
N ASN A 164 -22.05 20.11 -0.54
CA ASN A 164 -23.26 19.85 0.23
C ASN A 164 -24.17 18.82 -0.45
N LYS A 165 -24.23 18.87 -1.79
CA LYS A 165 -25.04 17.91 -2.56
C LYS A 165 -24.43 16.51 -2.61
N VAL A 166 -23.12 16.38 -2.40
CA VAL A 166 -22.46 15.06 -2.29
C VAL A 166 -22.81 14.37 -0.96
N PHE A 167 -22.98 15.13 0.12
CA PHE A 167 -23.27 14.59 1.46
C PHE A 167 -24.77 14.44 1.76
N ASN A 168 -25.61 15.32 1.22
CA ASN A 168 -27.01 15.43 1.62
C ASN A 168 -27.99 15.01 0.49
N GLY A 169 -27.50 14.69 -0.72
CA GLY A 169 -28.32 14.28 -1.87
C GLY A 169 -28.78 15.45 -2.73
#